data_879808bd14b9e34c652cfb7760532445
#
_entry.id   879808bd14b9e34c652cfb7760532445
#
_cell.length_a   1.000
_cell.length_b   1.000
_cell.length_c   1.000
_cell.angle_alpha   90.00
_cell.angle_beta   90.00
_cell.angle_gamma   90.00
#
_symmetry.space_group_name_H-M   'P 1'
#
loop_
_entity.id
_entity.type
_entity.pdbx_description
1 polymer ?
#
loop_
_entity_poly.entity_id
_entity_poly.type
_entity_poly.pdbx_seq_one_letter_code
_entity_poly.pdbx_strand_id
1 'polypeptide(L)'
;MSDRSQSEMLFGRAQKVIPGGIYGHVSPVAGLPDCFPHYCRKAEGCHFEDVDGKQWMDFMCAYGAVLHGYSNPEIDDAVRSQQASGSVFNLPSAVMVELAEELTQTIDFADWSVFAKNGSDLTTWAIRVARQYTQRPYVIKAKGAYHGVDAWCDPGYGGRIDSDRREVLEFEWNDATELEDLLRKYAGKVACIILTPYHHAAFAPSKLPADGFWQRVRNLCDKYGILLVLDDVRTFGRLSVHGSHRFFGFRPDMAIYSKALGNGYAISTCLGIDALKKASMEVFLTGSCWNDALSMTAALVSLRILKRDDVESEVSNKGALFAKGMQNLAKEYDYSMRMTGPTS
;
A
#
# COMPACT_ATOMS: atom_id res chain seq x y z
N MET A 1 -8.73 -33.58 -14.88
CA MET A 1 -8.96 -33.01 -13.53
C MET A 1 -7.60 -32.86 -12.90
N SER A 2 -7.19 -31.66 -12.52
CA SER A 2 -5.92 -31.47 -11.79
C SER A 2 -6.08 -32.14 -10.43
N ASP A 3 -5.16 -32.99 -10.05
CA ASP A 3 -5.13 -33.59 -8.71
C ASP A 3 -4.84 -32.48 -7.71
N ARG A 4 -5.88 -32.01 -6.99
CA ARG A 4 -5.83 -30.96 -5.96
C ARG A 4 -5.95 -31.57 -4.56
N SER A 5 -5.57 -32.82 -4.43
CA SER A 5 -5.77 -33.60 -3.20
C SER A 5 -5.11 -32.99 -1.97
N GLN A 6 -3.92 -32.39 -2.12
CA GLN A 6 -3.21 -31.74 -1.00
C GLN A 6 -3.86 -30.41 -0.60
N SER A 7 -4.23 -29.57 -1.59
CA SER A 7 -4.94 -28.31 -1.34
C SER A 7 -6.28 -28.53 -0.63
N GLU A 8 -7.06 -29.49 -1.08
CA GLU A 8 -8.36 -29.84 -0.49
C GLU A 8 -8.22 -30.40 0.94
N MET A 9 -7.26 -31.30 1.14
CA MET A 9 -6.95 -31.84 2.46
C MET A 9 -6.52 -30.75 3.45
N LEU A 10 -5.65 -29.83 3.04
CA LEU A 10 -5.20 -28.70 3.85
C LEU A 10 -6.35 -27.76 4.16
N PHE A 11 -7.21 -27.47 3.18
CA PHE A 11 -8.37 -26.61 3.40
C PHE A 11 -9.36 -27.23 4.39
N GLY A 12 -9.66 -28.52 4.26
CA GLY A 12 -10.49 -29.24 5.24
C GLY A 12 -9.90 -29.26 6.67
N ARG A 13 -8.57 -29.30 6.79
CA ARG A 13 -7.89 -29.15 8.10
C ARG A 13 -7.98 -27.71 8.61
N ALA A 14 -7.76 -26.72 7.74
CA ALA A 14 -7.80 -25.31 8.09
C ALA A 14 -9.18 -24.88 8.59
N GLN A 15 -10.26 -25.36 7.99
CA GLN A 15 -11.64 -25.06 8.42
C GLN A 15 -11.94 -25.47 9.87
N LYS A 16 -11.19 -26.41 10.44
CA LYS A 16 -11.36 -26.85 11.82
C LYS A 16 -10.71 -25.93 12.86
N VAL A 17 -9.71 -25.12 12.44
CA VAL A 17 -8.86 -24.34 13.35
C VAL A 17 -8.71 -22.87 12.95
N ILE A 18 -9.13 -22.52 11.75
CA ILE A 18 -9.13 -21.15 11.22
C ILE A 18 -10.56 -20.80 10.80
N PRO A 19 -11.16 -19.73 11.32
CA PRO A 19 -12.50 -19.31 10.90
C PRO A 19 -12.55 -19.10 9.36
N GLY A 20 -13.41 -19.87 8.68
CA GLY A 20 -13.51 -19.87 7.21
C GLY A 20 -12.39 -20.62 6.48
N GLY A 21 -11.42 -21.21 7.19
CA GLY A 21 -10.28 -21.96 6.63
C GLY A 21 -9.16 -21.05 6.09
N ILE A 22 -9.49 -20.16 5.16
CA ILE A 22 -8.62 -19.09 4.64
C ILE A 22 -9.42 -17.79 4.71
N TYR A 23 -8.85 -16.74 5.24
CA TYR A 23 -9.50 -15.44 5.35
C TYR A 23 -8.97 -14.43 4.32
N GLY A 24 -9.67 -13.31 4.20
CA GLY A 24 -9.30 -12.24 3.26
C GLY A 24 -9.66 -12.57 1.81
N HIS A 25 -8.98 -11.91 0.87
CA HIS A 25 -9.29 -11.96 -0.55
C HIS A 25 -9.00 -13.31 -1.21
N VAL A 26 -8.14 -14.13 -0.62
CA VAL A 26 -7.76 -15.45 -1.14
C VAL A 26 -8.63 -16.59 -0.61
N SER A 27 -9.67 -16.26 0.15
CA SER A 27 -10.59 -17.28 0.65
C SER A 27 -11.38 -17.89 -0.50
N PRO A 28 -11.42 -19.23 -0.65
CA PRO A 28 -12.27 -19.90 -1.62
C PRO A 28 -13.77 -19.57 -1.47
N VAL A 29 -14.19 -19.23 -0.24
CA VAL A 29 -15.56 -18.77 0.06
C VAL A 29 -15.86 -17.41 -0.58
N ALA A 30 -14.86 -16.61 -0.92
CA ALA A 30 -15.02 -15.34 -1.60
C ALA A 30 -15.23 -15.45 -3.12
N GLY A 31 -15.44 -16.66 -3.65
CA GLY A 31 -15.78 -16.88 -5.05
C GLY A 31 -14.58 -16.95 -5.99
N LEU A 32 -13.43 -17.41 -5.52
CA LEU A 32 -12.30 -17.72 -6.40
C LEU A 32 -12.66 -18.89 -7.34
N PRO A 33 -12.16 -18.87 -8.59
CA PRO A 33 -12.36 -20.01 -9.51
C PRO A 33 -11.84 -21.32 -8.91
N ASP A 34 -12.54 -22.44 -9.18
CA ASP A 34 -12.13 -23.76 -8.67
C ASP A 34 -10.74 -24.20 -9.10
N CYS A 35 -10.21 -23.65 -10.20
CA CYS A 35 -8.85 -23.92 -10.65
C CYS A 35 -7.77 -23.13 -9.92
N PHE A 36 -8.15 -22.16 -9.07
CA PHE A 36 -7.17 -21.32 -8.35
C PHE A 36 -6.51 -22.12 -7.21
N PRO A 37 -5.17 -22.04 -7.03
CA PRO A 37 -4.50 -22.74 -5.95
C PRO A 37 -4.83 -22.14 -4.59
N HIS A 38 -5.03 -23.00 -3.58
CA HIS A 38 -5.33 -22.52 -2.21
C HIS A 38 -4.08 -22.27 -1.38
N TYR A 39 -3.00 -23.03 -1.60
CA TYR A 39 -1.78 -22.98 -0.80
C TYR A 39 -0.54 -22.98 -1.68
N CYS A 40 0.40 -22.10 -1.35
CA CYS A 40 1.71 -22.04 -1.97
C CYS A 40 2.72 -22.83 -1.14
N ARG A 41 3.66 -23.53 -1.79
CA ARG A 41 4.73 -24.27 -1.15
C ARG A 41 6.06 -23.51 -1.22
N LYS A 42 6.39 -22.93 -2.39
CA LYS A 42 7.57 -22.10 -2.60
C LYS A 42 7.34 -21.11 -3.72
N ALA A 43 8.15 -20.05 -3.75
CA ALA A 43 8.10 -19.06 -4.81
C ALA A 43 9.49 -18.52 -5.12
N GLU A 44 9.76 -18.18 -6.40
CA GLU A 44 11.01 -17.61 -6.87
C GLU A 44 10.75 -16.73 -8.11
N GLY A 45 11.34 -15.53 -8.15
CA GLY A 45 11.10 -14.59 -9.23
C GLY A 45 9.62 -14.24 -9.35
N CYS A 46 9.01 -14.47 -10.53
CA CYS A 46 7.59 -14.27 -10.77
C CYS A 46 6.74 -15.56 -10.72
N HIS A 47 7.31 -16.66 -10.23
CA HIS A 47 6.64 -17.95 -10.19
C HIS A 47 6.45 -18.45 -8.76
N PHE A 48 5.37 -19.19 -8.54
CA PHE A 48 5.20 -19.98 -7.33
C PHE A 48 4.77 -21.42 -7.68
N GLU A 49 5.11 -22.34 -6.79
CA GLU A 49 4.65 -23.72 -6.83
C GLU A 49 3.59 -23.92 -5.73
N ASP A 50 2.44 -24.45 -6.12
CA ASP A 50 1.42 -24.79 -5.14
C ASP A 50 1.78 -26.11 -4.41
N VAL A 51 0.98 -26.47 -3.41
CA VAL A 51 1.20 -27.67 -2.60
C VAL A 51 0.94 -28.97 -3.36
N ASP A 52 0.28 -28.89 -4.50
CA ASP A 52 0.02 -30.03 -5.41
C ASP A 52 1.12 -30.16 -6.46
N GLY A 53 2.17 -29.31 -6.42
CA GLY A 53 3.36 -29.35 -7.28
C GLY A 53 3.18 -28.62 -8.63
N LYS A 54 2.09 -27.91 -8.84
CA LYS A 54 1.84 -27.15 -10.06
C LYS A 54 2.52 -25.79 -10.01
N GLN A 55 3.18 -25.42 -11.12
CA GLN A 55 3.81 -24.11 -11.29
C GLN A 55 2.80 -23.08 -11.80
N TRP A 56 2.88 -21.86 -11.24
CA TRP A 56 2.04 -20.73 -11.57
C TRP A 56 2.89 -19.50 -11.81
N MET A 57 2.48 -18.65 -12.75
CA MET A 57 3.03 -17.31 -12.91
C MET A 57 2.17 -16.33 -12.10
N ASP A 58 2.80 -15.55 -11.23
CA ASP A 58 2.10 -14.63 -10.34
C ASP A 58 1.99 -13.23 -10.95
N PHE A 59 0.78 -12.83 -11.30
CA PHE A 59 0.44 -11.46 -11.69
C PHE A 59 -0.12 -10.61 -10.54
N MET A 60 -0.25 -11.19 -9.33
CA MET A 60 -0.74 -10.48 -8.14
C MET A 60 0.37 -9.84 -7.33
N CYS A 61 1.61 -10.34 -7.47
CA CYS A 61 2.79 -9.87 -6.73
C CYS A 61 2.52 -9.76 -5.21
N ALA A 62 1.85 -10.78 -4.62
CA ALA A 62 1.39 -10.78 -3.23
C ALA A 62 0.62 -9.48 -2.87
N TYR A 63 -0.37 -9.11 -3.67
CA TYR A 63 -1.11 -7.84 -3.57
C TYR A 63 -0.23 -6.59 -3.68
N GLY A 64 0.83 -6.69 -4.49
CA GLY A 64 1.78 -5.63 -4.73
C GLY A 64 2.90 -5.53 -3.69
N ALA A 65 3.03 -6.50 -2.81
CA ALA A 65 4.11 -6.52 -1.81
C ALA A 65 5.46 -6.98 -2.38
N VAL A 66 5.46 -7.82 -3.41
CA VAL A 66 6.68 -8.33 -4.05
C VAL A 66 6.91 -7.58 -5.36
N LEU A 67 7.98 -6.81 -5.46
CA LEU A 67 8.33 -6.02 -6.64
C LEU A 67 9.60 -6.53 -7.31
N HIS A 68 10.61 -6.92 -6.54
CA HIS A 68 11.88 -7.47 -7.03
C HIS A 68 11.83 -8.99 -7.29
N GLY A 69 10.64 -9.59 -7.26
CA GLY A 69 10.44 -11.04 -7.33
C GLY A 69 10.53 -11.72 -5.97
N TYR A 70 9.97 -12.92 -5.90
CA TYR A 70 10.06 -13.79 -4.73
C TYR A 70 11.49 -14.26 -4.53
N SER A 71 11.89 -14.46 -3.28
CA SER A 71 13.20 -15.00 -2.91
C SER A 71 14.36 -14.27 -3.58
N ASN A 72 14.30 -12.93 -3.60
CA ASN A 72 15.38 -12.11 -4.16
C ASN A 72 16.66 -12.32 -3.33
N PRO A 73 17.76 -12.85 -3.94
CA PRO A 73 18.93 -13.27 -3.17
C PRO A 73 19.65 -12.12 -2.48
N GLU A 74 19.69 -10.93 -3.08
CA GLU A 74 20.37 -9.76 -2.48
C GLU A 74 19.66 -9.30 -1.19
N ILE A 75 18.32 -9.28 -1.20
CA ILE A 75 17.51 -8.92 -0.04
C ILE A 75 17.61 -10.03 1.03
N ASP A 76 17.42 -11.29 0.62
CA ASP A 76 17.38 -12.42 1.55
C ASP A 76 18.73 -12.70 2.19
N ASP A 77 19.86 -12.51 1.47
CA ASP A 77 21.20 -12.65 2.03
C ASP A 77 21.52 -11.57 3.05
N ALA A 78 21.11 -10.32 2.79
CA ALA A 78 21.25 -9.22 3.74
C ALA A 78 20.44 -9.48 5.02
N VAL A 79 19.21 -9.97 4.86
CA VAL A 79 18.35 -10.32 6.00
C VAL A 79 18.93 -11.50 6.80
N ARG A 80 19.45 -12.55 6.14
CA ARG A 80 20.12 -13.66 6.82
C ARG A 80 21.35 -13.18 7.61
N SER A 81 22.12 -12.25 7.05
CA SER A 81 23.26 -11.65 7.74
C SER A 81 22.82 -10.88 9.00
N GLN A 82 21.77 -10.05 8.88
CA GLN A 82 21.20 -9.33 10.03
C GLN A 82 20.65 -10.30 11.08
N GLN A 83 20.03 -11.39 10.66
CA GLN A 83 19.47 -12.40 11.57
C GLN A 83 20.53 -13.04 12.47
N ALA A 84 21.76 -13.20 11.99
CA ALA A 84 22.87 -13.68 12.80
C ALA A 84 23.22 -12.73 13.96
N SER A 85 22.88 -11.44 13.85
CA SER A 85 23.05 -10.43 14.90
C SER A 85 21.78 -10.21 15.75
N GLY A 86 20.64 -10.72 15.31
CA GLY A 86 19.34 -10.61 15.97
C GLY A 86 18.31 -9.85 15.15
N SER A 87 17.05 -9.96 15.56
CA SER A 87 15.89 -9.38 14.86
C SER A 87 15.23 -8.24 15.63
N VAL A 88 14.71 -8.51 16.81
CA VAL A 88 14.04 -7.55 17.68
C VAL A 88 14.85 -7.35 18.95
N PHE A 89 15.12 -6.11 19.29
CA PHE A 89 15.93 -5.74 20.44
C PHE A 89 15.13 -4.84 21.40
N ASN A 90 15.60 -4.71 22.64
CA ASN A 90 15.06 -3.74 23.59
C ASN A 90 15.32 -2.27 23.17
N LEU A 91 16.30 -2.05 22.30
CA LEU A 91 16.68 -0.74 21.77
C LEU A 91 16.59 -0.78 20.24
N PRO A 92 16.37 0.37 19.57
CA PRO A 92 16.45 0.45 18.12
C PRO A 92 17.83 0.01 17.60
N SER A 93 17.87 -0.65 16.46
CA SER A 93 19.12 -0.98 15.76
C SER A 93 19.57 0.17 14.85
N ALA A 94 20.86 0.19 14.49
CA ALA A 94 21.41 1.22 13.61
C ALA A 94 20.70 1.27 12.25
N VAL A 95 20.27 0.15 11.70
CA VAL A 95 19.57 0.07 10.41
C VAL A 95 18.27 0.91 10.39
N MET A 96 17.66 1.16 11.55
CA MET A 96 16.50 2.06 11.63
C MET A 96 16.87 3.49 11.22
N VAL A 97 18.03 3.98 11.66
CA VAL A 97 18.53 5.32 11.33
C VAL A 97 18.95 5.37 9.87
N GLU A 98 19.71 4.36 9.41
CA GLU A 98 20.16 4.26 8.01
C GLU A 98 18.96 4.23 7.03
N LEU A 99 17.92 3.49 7.34
CA LEU A 99 16.70 3.45 6.53
C LEU A 99 15.96 4.80 6.55
N ALA A 100 15.88 5.46 7.71
CA ALA A 100 15.26 6.77 7.83
C ALA A 100 16.00 7.84 6.99
N GLU A 101 17.32 7.84 7.04
CA GLU A 101 18.17 8.72 6.24
C GLU A 101 18.00 8.44 4.73
N GLU A 102 18.05 7.17 4.31
CA GLU A 102 17.88 6.78 2.92
C GLU A 102 16.49 7.19 2.37
N LEU A 103 15.44 7.03 3.17
CA LEU A 103 14.08 7.42 2.81
C LEU A 103 13.93 8.94 2.67
N THR A 104 14.42 9.72 3.63
CA THR A 104 14.31 11.18 3.59
C THR A 104 15.20 11.81 2.51
N GLN A 105 16.28 11.15 2.12
CA GLN A 105 17.09 11.56 0.96
C GLN A 105 16.42 11.20 -0.38
N THR A 106 15.64 10.13 -0.41
CA THR A 106 14.98 9.65 -1.64
C THR A 106 13.66 10.36 -1.90
N ILE A 107 12.88 10.63 -0.86
CA ILE A 107 11.54 11.24 -0.94
C ILE A 107 11.66 12.74 -0.65
N ASP A 108 11.64 13.55 -1.67
CA ASP A 108 12.06 14.96 -1.69
C ASP A 108 11.20 15.94 -0.86
N PHE A 109 9.99 15.53 -0.42
CA PHE A 109 9.18 16.38 0.47
C PHE A 109 9.41 16.08 1.96
N ALA A 110 10.04 14.96 2.28
CA ALA A 110 10.07 14.39 3.62
C ALA A 110 11.27 14.85 4.44
N ASP A 111 11.00 15.27 5.66
CA ASP A 111 12.01 15.71 6.63
C ASP A 111 12.21 14.69 7.77
N TRP A 112 11.28 13.73 7.92
CA TRP A 112 11.31 12.67 8.94
C TRP A 112 10.56 11.42 8.51
N SER A 113 10.85 10.31 9.19
CA SER A 113 10.14 9.03 9.02
C SER A 113 9.86 8.35 10.35
N VAL A 114 8.80 7.53 10.40
CA VAL A 114 8.46 6.58 11.48
C VAL A 114 8.09 5.24 10.87
N PHE A 115 8.22 4.17 11.64
CA PHE A 115 8.06 2.79 11.14
C PHE A 115 7.00 2.02 11.90
N ALA A 116 6.31 1.11 11.17
CA ALA A 116 5.40 0.11 11.69
C ALA A 116 5.46 -1.15 10.79
N LYS A 117 4.46 -2.03 10.86
CA LYS A 117 4.45 -3.30 10.08
C LYS A 117 3.51 -3.25 8.87
N ASN A 118 2.33 -2.65 9.01
CA ASN A 118 1.32 -2.63 7.96
C ASN A 118 0.98 -1.19 7.56
N GLY A 119 0.50 -1.02 6.32
CA GLY A 119 -0.02 0.27 5.88
C GLY A 119 -1.15 0.80 6.79
N SER A 120 -2.04 -0.08 7.27
CA SER A 120 -3.14 0.28 8.19
C SER A 120 -2.67 0.95 9.47
N ASP A 121 -1.56 0.48 10.05
CA ASP A 121 -1.00 1.04 11.27
C ASP A 121 -0.71 2.55 11.09
N LEU A 122 -0.11 2.89 9.96
CA LEU A 122 0.36 4.25 9.69
C LEU A 122 -0.66 5.13 8.98
N THR A 123 -1.60 4.60 8.20
CA THR A 123 -2.71 5.41 7.68
C THR A 123 -3.57 5.93 8.82
N THR A 124 -3.87 5.08 9.81
CA THR A 124 -4.63 5.47 11.01
C THR A 124 -3.82 6.41 11.90
N TRP A 125 -2.53 6.15 12.08
CA TRP A 125 -1.66 7.04 12.86
C TRP A 125 -1.51 8.41 12.19
N ALA A 126 -1.33 8.50 10.88
CA ALA A 126 -1.22 9.76 10.14
C ALA A 126 -2.46 10.65 10.30
N ILE A 127 -3.66 10.05 10.30
CA ILE A 127 -4.90 10.77 10.60
C ILE A 127 -4.88 11.35 12.03
N ARG A 128 -4.38 10.60 13.00
CA ARG A 128 -4.25 11.07 14.38
C ARG A 128 -3.24 12.23 14.47
N VAL A 129 -2.13 12.17 13.74
CA VAL A 129 -1.18 13.30 13.62
C VAL A 129 -1.83 14.51 13.00
N ALA A 130 -2.61 14.33 11.92
CA ALA A 130 -3.35 15.42 11.29
C ALA A 130 -4.34 16.09 12.25
N ARG A 131 -5.09 15.29 13.02
CA ARG A 131 -5.99 15.78 14.07
C ARG A 131 -5.25 16.51 15.19
N GLN A 132 -4.10 15.97 15.62
CA GLN A 132 -3.26 16.60 16.66
C GLN A 132 -2.70 17.95 16.18
N TYR A 133 -2.23 18.02 14.94
CA TYR A 133 -1.68 19.26 14.39
C TYR A 133 -2.74 20.33 14.17
N THR A 134 -3.87 19.96 13.59
CA THR A 134 -4.92 20.91 13.21
C THR A 134 -5.93 21.20 14.31
N GLN A 135 -6.01 20.34 15.34
CA GLN A 135 -7.06 20.34 16.38
C GLN A 135 -8.49 20.24 15.79
N ARG A 136 -8.62 19.49 14.65
CA ARG A 136 -9.86 19.32 13.92
C ARG A 136 -10.23 17.83 13.81
N PRO A 137 -11.54 17.44 13.90
CA PRO A 137 -11.93 16.04 13.96
C PRO A 137 -12.14 15.35 12.61
N TYR A 138 -12.57 16.06 11.56
CA TYR A 138 -13.01 15.44 10.31
C TYR A 138 -11.86 15.06 9.39
N VAL A 139 -12.05 13.92 8.71
CA VAL A 139 -11.16 13.40 7.67
C VAL A 139 -11.98 13.22 6.40
N ILE A 140 -11.40 13.55 5.24
CA ILE A 140 -12.02 13.31 3.94
C ILE A 140 -11.25 12.20 3.22
N LYS A 141 -11.98 11.27 2.59
CA LYS A 141 -11.41 10.25 1.68
C LYS A 141 -12.26 10.11 0.41
N ALA A 142 -11.71 9.50 -0.62
CA ALA A 142 -12.51 9.14 -1.79
C ALA A 142 -13.47 8.00 -1.45
N LYS A 143 -14.68 8.05 -1.99
CA LYS A 143 -15.72 7.04 -1.81
C LYS A 143 -15.26 5.68 -2.34
N GLY A 144 -15.41 4.62 -1.54
CA GLY A 144 -14.94 3.28 -1.86
C GLY A 144 -13.43 3.07 -1.78
N ALA A 145 -12.64 4.08 -1.38
CA ALA A 145 -11.20 3.93 -1.17
C ALA A 145 -10.89 3.02 0.02
N TYR A 146 -9.87 2.17 -0.15
CA TYR A 146 -9.33 1.29 0.90
C TYR A 146 -8.04 1.88 1.46
N HIS A 147 -8.02 2.18 2.76
CA HIS A 147 -6.85 2.72 3.47
C HIS A 147 -6.41 1.84 4.64
N GLY A 148 -6.92 0.62 4.73
CA GLY A 148 -6.59 -0.32 5.80
C GLY A 148 -7.81 -1.03 6.36
N VAL A 149 -7.62 -1.67 7.52
CA VAL A 149 -8.62 -2.54 8.17
C VAL A 149 -9.26 -1.93 9.40
N ASP A 150 -8.89 -0.70 9.77
CA ASP A 150 -9.50 -0.03 10.90
C ASP A 150 -10.91 0.46 10.56
N ALA A 151 -11.79 0.49 11.56
CA ALA A 151 -13.21 0.73 11.39
C ALA A 151 -13.57 2.04 10.67
N TRP A 152 -12.70 3.07 10.73
CA TRP A 152 -12.91 4.33 10.02
C TRP A 152 -12.82 4.20 8.48
N CYS A 153 -12.12 3.18 7.96
CA CYS A 153 -11.78 3.06 6.53
C CYS A 153 -11.99 1.68 5.91
N ASP A 154 -12.27 0.62 6.71
CA ASP A 154 -12.45 -0.71 6.16
C ASP A 154 -13.65 -0.74 5.18
N PRO A 155 -13.62 -1.58 4.13
CA PRO A 155 -14.73 -1.71 3.20
C PRO A 155 -15.87 -2.60 3.74
N GLY A 156 -15.63 -3.32 4.84
CA GLY A 156 -16.60 -4.24 5.46
C GLY A 156 -17.66 -3.53 6.31
N TYR A 157 -18.69 -4.28 6.69
CA TYR A 157 -19.77 -3.81 7.55
C TYR A 157 -19.81 -4.55 8.90
N GLY A 158 -19.16 -5.71 9.01
CA GLY A 158 -19.18 -6.56 10.21
C GLY A 158 -18.45 -5.90 11.38
N GLY A 159 -19.11 -5.81 12.53
CA GLY A 159 -18.52 -5.28 13.77
C GLY A 159 -18.33 -3.77 13.84
N ARG A 160 -18.75 -3.04 12.82
CA ARG A 160 -18.64 -1.57 12.74
C ARG A 160 -19.87 -0.93 13.41
N ILE A 161 -19.66 0.19 14.08
CA ILE A 161 -20.72 1.02 14.68
C ILE A 161 -20.73 2.42 14.03
N ASP A 162 -21.83 3.13 14.14
CA ASP A 162 -22.01 4.45 13.48
C ASP A 162 -20.98 5.49 13.93
N SER A 163 -20.52 5.42 15.18
CA SER A 163 -19.50 6.34 15.70
C SER A 163 -18.15 6.20 15.00
N ASP A 164 -17.82 5.03 14.43
CA ASP A 164 -16.52 4.79 13.80
C ASP A 164 -16.27 5.69 12.59
N ARG A 165 -17.34 6.11 11.92
CA ARG A 165 -17.30 6.94 10.71
C ARG A 165 -17.98 8.29 10.83
N ARG A 166 -18.39 8.69 12.02
CA ARG A 166 -19.06 9.98 12.23
C ARG A 166 -18.24 11.17 11.73
N GLU A 167 -16.93 11.11 11.90
CA GLU A 167 -15.99 12.15 11.48
C GLU A 167 -15.30 11.85 10.16
N VAL A 168 -15.81 10.88 9.36
CA VAL A 168 -15.28 10.55 8.02
C VAL A 168 -16.24 11.04 6.96
N LEU A 169 -15.76 11.93 6.09
CA LEU A 169 -16.48 12.46 4.95
C LEU A 169 -15.96 11.79 3.66
N GLU A 170 -16.86 11.61 2.71
CA GLU A 170 -16.50 10.98 1.43
C GLU A 170 -16.91 11.87 0.27
N PHE A 171 -16.14 11.85 -0.83
CA PHE A 171 -16.45 12.51 -2.10
C PHE A 171 -16.15 11.57 -3.27
N GLU A 172 -16.79 11.83 -4.41
CA GLU A 172 -16.52 11.03 -5.63
C GLU A 172 -15.14 11.36 -6.20
N TRP A 173 -14.37 10.33 -6.55
CA TRP A 173 -13.05 10.49 -7.15
C TRP A 173 -13.12 11.35 -8.43
N ASN A 174 -12.20 12.29 -8.57
CA ASN A 174 -12.14 13.31 -9.63
C ASN A 174 -13.16 14.44 -9.51
N ASP A 175 -14.10 14.42 -8.55
CA ASP A 175 -15.00 15.53 -8.32
C ASP A 175 -14.44 16.54 -7.31
N ALA A 176 -13.54 17.41 -7.81
CA ALA A 176 -12.98 18.46 -6.98
C ALA A 176 -14.01 19.57 -6.60
N THR A 177 -15.17 19.61 -7.25
CA THR A 177 -16.25 20.53 -6.91
C THR A 177 -16.99 20.02 -5.67
N GLU A 178 -17.37 18.75 -5.65
CA GLU A 178 -17.94 18.12 -4.44
C GLU A 178 -16.97 18.22 -3.26
N LEU A 179 -15.66 18.00 -3.51
CA LEU A 179 -14.64 18.17 -2.47
C LEU A 179 -14.63 19.60 -1.92
N GLU A 180 -14.68 20.63 -2.77
CA GLU A 180 -14.72 22.02 -2.32
C GLU A 180 -16.02 22.35 -1.54
N ASP A 181 -17.16 21.83 -1.96
CA ASP A 181 -18.44 21.98 -1.25
C ASP A 181 -18.39 21.35 0.14
N LEU A 182 -17.78 20.16 0.29
CA LEU A 182 -17.55 19.56 1.61
C LEU A 182 -16.64 20.44 2.47
N LEU A 183 -15.54 20.94 1.92
CA LEU A 183 -14.62 21.81 2.64
C LEU A 183 -15.27 23.13 3.08
N ARG A 184 -16.16 23.67 2.27
CA ARG A 184 -16.95 24.85 2.60
C ARG A 184 -17.96 24.57 3.71
N LYS A 185 -18.69 23.46 3.61
CA LYS A 185 -19.69 23.02 4.60
C LYS A 185 -19.08 22.73 5.96
N TYR A 186 -17.88 22.14 5.98
CA TYR A 186 -17.17 21.77 7.20
C TYR A 186 -15.94 22.67 7.47
N ALA A 187 -16.01 23.94 7.04
CA ALA A 187 -14.90 24.89 7.19
C ALA A 187 -14.39 24.95 8.64
N GLY A 188 -13.07 24.90 8.81
CA GLY A 188 -12.41 24.91 10.11
C GLY A 188 -12.56 23.61 10.93
N LYS A 189 -13.17 22.54 10.39
CA LYS A 189 -13.37 21.27 11.09
C LYS A 189 -12.63 20.08 10.46
N VAL A 190 -12.14 20.21 9.23
CA VAL A 190 -11.43 19.13 8.51
C VAL A 190 -9.96 19.19 8.87
N ALA A 191 -9.41 18.05 9.31
CA ALA A 191 -8.00 17.89 9.63
C ALA A 191 -7.16 17.58 8.38
N CYS A 192 -7.61 16.63 7.58
CA CYS A 192 -6.89 16.18 6.40
C CYS A 192 -7.81 15.58 5.34
N ILE A 193 -7.25 15.47 4.13
CA ILE A 193 -7.71 14.58 3.07
C ILE A 193 -6.70 13.45 2.95
N ILE A 194 -7.15 12.19 2.94
CA ILE A 194 -6.31 11.03 2.64
C ILE A 194 -6.72 10.42 1.30
N LEU A 195 -5.77 10.27 0.39
CA LEU A 195 -6.01 9.75 -0.96
C LEU A 195 -4.89 8.81 -1.40
N THR A 196 -5.24 7.83 -2.25
CA THR A 196 -4.27 7.05 -3.03
C THR A 196 -3.87 7.83 -4.29
N PRO A 197 -2.71 7.55 -4.92
CA PRO A 197 -2.23 8.32 -6.09
C PRO A 197 -3.18 8.31 -7.28
N TYR A 198 -3.86 7.19 -7.50
CA TYR A 198 -5.02 7.02 -8.37
C TYR A 198 -6.05 6.15 -7.64
N HIS A 199 -7.31 6.26 -8.03
CA HIS A 199 -8.36 5.53 -7.33
C HIS A 199 -8.38 4.06 -7.74
N HIS A 200 -8.07 3.20 -6.81
CA HIS A 200 -8.22 1.75 -6.91
C HIS A 200 -9.20 1.27 -5.82
N ALA A 201 -10.48 1.53 -6.06
CA ALA A 201 -11.53 1.11 -5.15
C ALA A 201 -11.55 -0.42 -5.00
N ALA A 202 -11.95 -0.90 -3.83
CA ALA A 202 -12.18 -2.31 -3.63
C ALA A 202 -13.29 -2.80 -4.59
N PHE A 203 -12.99 -3.85 -5.36
CA PHE A 203 -13.93 -4.49 -6.29
C PHE A 203 -14.46 -3.59 -7.45
N ALA A 204 -13.72 -2.54 -7.82
CA ALA A 204 -14.07 -1.68 -8.95
C ALA A 204 -12.84 -1.38 -9.84
N PRO A 205 -13.06 -1.02 -11.11
CA PRO A 205 -11.98 -0.62 -12.00
C PRO A 205 -11.19 0.58 -11.45
N SER A 206 -9.88 0.59 -11.66
CA SER A 206 -9.02 1.71 -11.30
C SER A 206 -9.36 2.96 -12.13
N LYS A 207 -9.29 4.14 -11.51
CA LYS A 207 -9.53 5.43 -12.16
C LYS A 207 -8.32 6.34 -11.97
N LEU A 208 -7.68 6.74 -13.06
CA LEU A 208 -6.61 7.73 -13.01
C LEU A 208 -7.13 9.10 -12.57
N PRO A 209 -6.28 9.98 -12.00
CA PRO A 209 -6.67 11.36 -11.76
C PRO A 209 -6.96 12.06 -13.09
N ALA A 210 -8.01 12.86 -13.12
CA ALA A 210 -8.28 13.76 -14.25
C ALA A 210 -7.20 14.85 -14.33
N ASP A 211 -7.06 15.45 -15.50
CA ASP A 211 -6.11 16.55 -15.71
C ASP A 211 -6.32 17.66 -14.68
N GLY A 212 -5.23 18.07 -14.03
CA GLY A 212 -5.24 19.10 -13.00
C GLY A 212 -5.89 18.71 -11.67
N PHE A 213 -6.36 17.46 -11.48
CA PHE A 213 -7.01 17.02 -10.24
C PHE A 213 -6.11 17.23 -9.02
N TRP A 214 -4.88 16.74 -9.05
CA TRP A 214 -3.94 16.86 -7.93
C TRP A 214 -3.58 18.31 -7.60
N GLN A 215 -3.44 19.17 -8.62
CA GLN A 215 -3.20 20.60 -8.43
C GLN A 215 -4.38 21.26 -7.71
N ARG A 216 -5.62 20.91 -8.12
CA ARG A 216 -6.83 21.42 -7.46
C ARG A 216 -6.94 20.92 -6.02
N VAL A 217 -6.66 19.64 -5.75
CA VAL A 217 -6.65 19.09 -4.38
C VAL A 217 -5.63 19.83 -3.51
N ARG A 218 -4.38 20.02 -3.99
CA ARG A 218 -3.35 20.75 -3.22
C ARG A 218 -3.78 22.19 -2.92
N ASN A 219 -4.28 22.91 -3.93
CA ASN A 219 -4.75 24.28 -3.77
C ASN A 219 -5.91 24.38 -2.76
N LEU A 220 -6.81 23.39 -2.74
CA LEU A 220 -7.89 23.33 -1.75
C LEU A 220 -7.34 23.07 -0.34
N CYS A 221 -6.37 22.15 -0.20
CA CYS A 221 -5.71 21.92 1.08
C CYS A 221 -5.07 23.20 1.63
N ASP A 222 -4.34 23.93 0.79
CA ASP A 222 -3.69 25.19 1.14
C ASP A 222 -4.72 26.28 1.52
N LYS A 223 -5.76 26.43 0.71
CA LYS A 223 -6.84 27.42 0.92
C LYS A 223 -7.56 27.22 2.25
N TYR A 224 -7.83 25.98 2.64
CA TYR A 224 -8.59 25.65 3.86
C TYR A 224 -7.70 25.31 5.05
N GLY A 225 -6.37 25.32 4.89
CA GLY A 225 -5.41 25.00 5.93
C GLY A 225 -5.59 23.57 6.47
N ILE A 226 -5.68 22.58 5.58
CA ILE A 226 -5.83 21.17 5.88
C ILE A 226 -4.66 20.39 5.30
N LEU A 227 -4.38 19.21 5.86
CA LEU A 227 -3.26 18.39 5.41
C LEU A 227 -3.66 17.47 4.25
N LEU A 228 -2.74 17.25 3.32
CA LEU A 228 -2.83 16.23 2.29
C LEU A 228 -2.00 15.02 2.71
N VAL A 229 -2.66 13.90 2.97
CA VAL A 229 -2.05 12.61 3.30
C VAL A 229 -2.12 11.71 2.08
N LEU A 230 -0.97 11.25 1.60
CA LEU A 230 -0.87 10.33 0.49
C LEU A 230 -0.74 8.88 1.01
N ASP A 231 -1.68 8.02 0.65
CA ASP A 231 -1.55 6.59 0.83
C ASP A 231 -0.90 5.96 -0.40
N ASP A 232 0.41 5.84 -0.37
CA ASP A 232 1.24 5.27 -1.45
C ASP A 232 1.62 3.81 -1.18
N VAL A 233 0.93 3.15 -0.27
CA VAL A 233 1.19 1.77 0.16
C VAL A 233 1.20 0.79 -1.01
N ARG A 234 0.39 1.01 -2.04
CA ARG A 234 0.23 0.09 -3.18
C ARG A 234 1.12 0.43 -4.37
N THR A 235 1.46 1.69 -4.56
CA THR A 235 2.02 2.22 -5.81
C THR A 235 3.50 2.60 -5.71
N PHE A 236 4.03 2.72 -4.50
CA PHE A 236 5.44 3.01 -4.26
C PHE A 236 6.37 2.06 -5.03
N GLY A 237 7.41 2.61 -5.64
CA GLY A 237 8.40 1.89 -6.42
C GLY A 237 7.93 1.45 -7.82
N ARG A 238 6.61 1.51 -8.11
CA ARG A 238 6.04 1.19 -9.43
C ARG A 238 5.91 2.42 -10.31
N LEU A 239 5.39 3.51 -9.78
CA LEU A 239 5.23 4.78 -10.51
C LEU A 239 6.46 5.66 -10.40
N SER A 240 7.07 5.70 -9.22
CA SER A 240 8.35 6.36 -8.99
C SER A 240 8.99 5.86 -7.69
N VAL A 241 10.31 5.72 -7.70
CA VAL A 241 11.12 5.46 -6.49
C VAL A 241 11.09 6.65 -5.53
N HIS A 242 10.84 7.85 -6.06
CA HIS A 242 10.69 9.07 -5.26
C HIS A 242 9.28 9.27 -4.69
N GLY A 243 8.39 8.28 -4.83
CA GLY A 243 6.99 8.36 -4.44
C GLY A 243 6.07 8.80 -5.59
N SER A 244 4.83 8.30 -5.58
CA SER A 244 3.87 8.54 -6.67
C SER A 244 3.47 10.02 -6.82
N HIS A 245 3.70 10.85 -5.80
CA HIS A 245 3.49 12.29 -5.88
C HIS A 245 4.39 12.95 -6.94
N ARG A 246 5.60 12.44 -7.17
CA ARG A 246 6.50 12.90 -8.24
C ARG A 246 5.93 12.58 -9.62
N PHE A 247 5.39 11.38 -9.79
CA PHE A 247 4.77 10.95 -11.05
C PHE A 247 3.57 11.83 -11.43
N PHE A 248 2.73 12.21 -10.45
CA PHE A 248 1.54 13.02 -10.68
C PHE A 248 1.74 14.53 -10.45
N GLY A 249 2.94 14.99 -10.08
CA GLY A 249 3.29 16.40 -9.99
C GLY A 249 2.62 17.18 -8.85
N PHE A 250 2.52 16.62 -7.64
CA PHE A 250 2.01 17.31 -6.46
C PHE A 250 2.88 17.07 -5.21
N ARG A 251 2.64 17.78 -4.13
CA ARG A 251 3.37 17.64 -2.87
C ARG A 251 2.42 17.33 -1.71
N PRO A 252 2.50 16.16 -1.07
CA PRO A 252 1.75 15.84 0.15
C PRO A 252 2.41 16.47 1.38
N ASP A 253 1.69 16.49 2.51
CA ASP A 253 2.23 16.86 3.81
C ASP A 253 2.71 15.63 4.60
N MET A 254 2.08 14.47 4.37
CA MET A 254 2.52 13.14 4.81
C MET A 254 2.27 12.11 3.72
N ALA A 255 3.10 11.06 3.68
CA ALA A 255 2.85 9.90 2.82
C ALA A 255 3.20 8.60 3.53
N ILE A 256 2.42 7.56 3.25
CA ILE A 256 2.59 6.22 3.83
C ILE A 256 3.06 5.26 2.73
N TYR A 257 4.12 4.50 3.02
CA TYR A 257 4.70 3.49 2.15
C TYR A 257 4.78 2.14 2.88
N SER A 258 4.59 1.05 2.14
CA SER A 258 4.66 -0.33 2.64
C SER A 258 4.86 -1.29 1.47
N LYS A 259 4.47 -2.55 1.60
CA LYS A 259 4.44 -3.54 0.51
C LYS A 259 5.77 -3.64 -0.25
N ALA A 260 5.87 -3.03 -1.44
CA ALA A 260 7.09 -3.04 -2.26
C ALA A 260 8.33 -2.53 -1.50
N LEU A 261 8.15 -1.65 -0.52
CA LEU A 261 9.23 -1.18 0.34
C LEU A 261 10.03 -2.32 0.96
N GLY A 262 9.36 -3.36 1.46
CA GLY A 262 9.99 -4.51 2.11
C GLY A 262 10.15 -5.73 1.21
N ASN A 263 9.68 -5.70 -0.03
CA ASN A 263 9.65 -6.84 -0.95
C ASN A 263 9.14 -8.15 -0.32
N GLY A 264 8.03 -8.06 0.44
CA GLY A 264 7.42 -9.20 1.15
C GLY A 264 7.73 -9.24 2.65
N TYR A 265 8.78 -8.59 3.12
CA TYR A 265 9.02 -8.39 4.56
C TYR A 265 8.06 -7.33 5.11
N ALA A 266 7.49 -7.61 6.29
CA ALA A 266 6.46 -6.76 6.88
C ALA A 266 7.05 -5.46 7.44
N ILE A 267 6.91 -4.38 6.69
CA ILE A 267 7.31 -3.02 7.10
C ILE A 267 6.42 -1.98 6.45
N SER A 268 6.18 -0.90 7.17
CA SER A 268 5.61 0.34 6.65
C SER A 268 6.34 1.55 7.22
N THR A 269 6.29 2.65 6.51
CA THR A 269 6.82 3.94 6.96
C THR A 269 5.82 5.05 6.67
N CYS A 270 5.74 6.04 7.56
CA CYS A 270 5.11 7.32 7.29
C CYS A 270 6.19 8.39 7.29
N LEU A 271 6.25 9.15 6.22
CA LEU A 271 7.13 10.30 6.05
C LEU A 271 6.31 11.59 6.12
N GLY A 272 6.91 12.67 6.59
CA GLY A 272 6.22 13.95 6.68
C GLY A 272 7.14 15.15 6.66
N ILE A 273 6.54 16.33 6.47
CA ILE A 273 7.22 17.63 6.50
C ILE A 273 7.58 18.05 7.92
N ASP A 274 8.62 18.87 8.08
CA ASP A 274 9.14 19.32 9.38
C ASP A 274 8.06 19.97 10.26
N ALA A 275 7.15 20.73 9.68
CA ALA A 275 6.04 21.38 10.41
C ALA A 275 5.18 20.39 11.24
N LEU A 276 5.14 19.10 10.85
CA LEU A 276 4.37 18.08 11.53
C LEU A 276 5.16 17.29 12.58
N LYS A 277 6.47 17.49 12.67
CA LYS A 277 7.38 16.72 13.54
C LYS A 277 6.96 16.78 15.01
N LYS A 278 6.60 17.96 15.51
CA LYS A 278 6.14 18.10 16.89
C LYS A 278 4.84 17.34 17.15
N ALA A 279 3.85 17.50 16.28
CA ALA A 279 2.57 16.78 16.40
C ALA A 279 2.75 15.26 16.30
N SER A 280 3.68 14.79 15.45
CA SER A 280 3.98 13.36 15.31
C SER A 280 4.55 12.76 16.60
N MET A 281 5.36 13.49 17.33
CA MET A 281 5.92 13.05 18.62
C MET A 281 4.86 12.98 19.75
N GLU A 282 3.79 13.76 19.65
CA GLU A 282 2.71 13.80 20.65
C GLU A 282 1.68 12.68 20.43
N VAL A 283 1.67 12.03 19.27
CA VAL A 283 0.77 10.91 18.97
C VAL A 283 1.45 9.58 19.25
N PHE A 284 0.97 8.89 20.28
CA PHE A 284 1.54 7.61 20.70
C PHE A 284 1.61 6.59 19.55
N LEU A 285 2.82 6.08 19.31
CA LEU A 285 3.15 5.10 18.29
C LEU A 285 4.02 4.00 18.90
N THR A 286 3.52 2.77 18.95
CA THR A 286 4.25 1.63 19.50
C THR A 286 3.76 0.30 18.96
N GLY A 287 4.65 -0.68 18.92
CA GLY A 287 4.37 -2.07 18.59
C GLY A 287 5.61 -2.92 18.89
N SER A 288 5.47 -4.02 19.60
CA SER A 288 6.61 -4.83 20.08
C SER A 288 7.59 -5.26 18.97
N CYS A 289 7.09 -5.49 17.77
CA CYS A 289 7.92 -5.91 16.63
C CYS A 289 8.15 -4.79 15.60
N TRP A 290 7.79 -3.54 15.90
CA TRP A 290 7.89 -2.46 14.90
C TRP A 290 9.34 -2.03 14.63
N ASN A 291 10.24 -2.25 15.58
CA ASN A 291 11.69 -2.02 15.45
C ASN A 291 12.46 -3.27 14.96
N ASP A 292 11.79 -4.20 14.28
CA ASP A 292 12.41 -5.40 13.73
C ASP A 292 13.48 -5.05 12.68
N ALA A 293 14.73 -5.36 13.00
CA ALA A 293 15.87 -5.05 12.15
C ALA A 293 15.89 -5.83 10.83
N LEU A 294 15.25 -7.02 10.77
CA LEU A 294 15.21 -7.82 9.55
C LEU A 294 14.39 -7.12 8.46
N SER A 295 13.19 -6.67 8.82
CA SER A 295 12.32 -5.96 7.88
C SER A 295 12.90 -4.61 7.47
N MET A 296 13.61 -3.92 8.37
CA MET A 296 14.30 -2.67 8.07
C MET A 296 15.48 -2.89 7.11
N THR A 297 16.25 -3.97 7.31
CA THR A 297 17.33 -4.37 6.40
C THR A 297 16.78 -4.71 5.02
N ALA A 298 15.69 -5.49 4.95
CA ALA A 298 15.03 -5.79 3.69
C ALA A 298 14.58 -4.52 2.95
N ALA A 299 13.97 -3.57 3.66
CA ALA A 299 13.52 -2.31 3.09
C ALA A 299 14.68 -1.44 2.57
N LEU A 300 15.77 -1.36 3.33
CA LEU A 300 16.96 -0.61 2.94
C LEU A 300 17.59 -1.17 1.65
N VAL A 301 17.74 -2.49 1.56
CA VAL A 301 18.27 -3.15 0.36
C VAL A 301 17.29 -3.02 -0.80
N SER A 302 15.99 -3.25 -0.58
CA SER A 302 14.95 -3.07 -1.60
C SER A 302 14.97 -1.66 -2.20
N LEU A 303 15.08 -0.62 -1.36
CA LEU A 303 15.16 0.77 -1.82
C LEU A 303 16.42 1.04 -2.65
N ARG A 304 17.56 0.47 -2.25
CA ARG A 304 18.82 0.57 -3.01
C ARG A 304 18.73 -0.10 -4.38
N ILE A 305 18.10 -1.27 -4.47
CA ILE A 305 17.83 -1.96 -5.75
C ILE A 305 16.91 -1.11 -6.64
N LEU A 306 15.81 -0.56 -6.07
CA LEU A 306 14.90 0.32 -6.82
C LEU A 306 15.64 1.47 -7.52
N LYS A 307 16.57 2.10 -6.79
CA LYS A 307 17.36 3.24 -7.30
C LYS A 307 18.42 2.80 -8.32
N ARG A 308 19.13 1.70 -8.04
CA ARG A 308 20.25 1.24 -8.86
C ARG A 308 19.79 0.70 -10.23
N ASP A 309 18.70 -0.05 -10.24
CA ASP A 309 18.30 -0.88 -11.40
C ASP A 309 17.17 -0.21 -12.22
N ASP A 310 16.79 1.04 -11.92
CA ASP A 310 15.70 1.77 -12.61
C ASP A 310 14.43 0.91 -12.77
N VAL A 311 14.01 0.29 -11.68
CA VAL A 311 12.91 -0.68 -11.66
C VAL A 311 11.60 -0.05 -12.16
N GLU A 312 11.39 1.24 -11.93
CA GLU A 312 10.17 1.95 -12.38
C GLU A 312 10.05 1.93 -13.91
N SER A 313 11.14 2.18 -14.64
CA SER A 313 11.17 2.12 -16.11
C SER A 313 10.98 0.69 -16.60
N GLU A 314 11.61 -0.29 -15.95
CA GLU A 314 11.48 -1.69 -16.31
C GLU A 314 10.04 -2.19 -16.17
N VAL A 315 9.40 -1.91 -15.03
CA VAL A 315 8.01 -2.31 -14.76
C VAL A 315 7.04 -1.64 -15.71
N SER A 316 7.21 -0.33 -15.96
CA SER A 316 6.39 0.43 -16.90
C SER A 316 6.49 -0.12 -18.33
N ASN A 317 7.70 -0.40 -18.81
CA ASN A 317 7.94 -0.95 -20.15
C ASN A 317 7.35 -2.36 -20.32
N LYS A 318 7.56 -3.24 -19.34
CA LYS A 318 6.98 -4.60 -19.34
C LYS A 318 5.46 -4.57 -19.27
N GLY A 319 4.90 -3.70 -18.44
CA GLY A 319 3.45 -3.51 -18.33
C GLY A 319 2.83 -2.98 -19.62
N ALA A 320 3.47 -2.03 -20.30
CA ALA A 320 3.02 -1.52 -21.59
C ALA A 320 3.07 -2.61 -22.68
N LEU A 321 4.14 -3.42 -22.70
CA LEU A 321 4.26 -4.56 -23.63
C LEU A 321 3.15 -5.58 -23.38
N PHE A 322 2.91 -5.95 -22.12
CA PHE A 322 1.83 -6.87 -21.73
C PHE A 322 0.46 -6.32 -22.13
N ALA A 323 0.18 -5.05 -21.82
CA ALA A 323 -1.08 -4.40 -22.17
C ALA A 323 -1.35 -4.42 -23.68
N LYS A 324 -0.33 -4.10 -24.48
CA LYS A 324 -0.41 -4.14 -25.96
C LYS A 324 -0.64 -5.57 -26.47
N GLY A 325 0.05 -6.56 -25.92
CA GLY A 325 -0.13 -7.98 -26.25
C GLY A 325 -1.54 -8.45 -26.00
N MET A 326 -2.06 -8.17 -24.79
CA MET A 326 -3.43 -8.54 -24.41
C MET A 326 -4.49 -7.86 -25.30
N GLN A 327 -4.32 -6.58 -25.64
CA GLN A 327 -5.23 -5.87 -26.54
C GLN A 327 -5.22 -6.46 -27.96
N ASN A 328 -4.07 -6.89 -28.46
CA ASN A 328 -3.97 -7.53 -29.78
C ASN A 328 -4.67 -8.89 -29.78
N LEU A 329 -4.43 -9.73 -28.76
CA LEU A 329 -5.12 -11.01 -28.60
C LEU A 329 -6.64 -10.84 -28.48
N ALA A 330 -7.09 -9.85 -27.69
CA ALA A 330 -8.51 -9.57 -27.57
C ALA A 330 -9.16 -9.23 -28.93
N LYS A 331 -8.46 -8.44 -29.77
CA LYS A 331 -8.92 -8.13 -31.13
C LYS A 331 -8.92 -9.36 -32.05
N GLU A 332 -7.86 -10.17 -31.99
CA GLU A 332 -7.71 -11.38 -32.81
C GLU A 332 -8.84 -12.41 -32.54
N TYR A 333 -9.25 -12.53 -31.27
CA TYR A 333 -10.27 -13.48 -30.84
C TYR A 333 -11.67 -12.85 -30.62
N ASP A 334 -11.86 -11.60 -31.08
CA ASP A 334 -13.13 -10.84 -30.96
C ASP A 334 -13.66 -10.74 -29.49
N TYR A 335 -12.76 -10.55 -28.53
CA TYR A 335 -13.11 -10.29 -27.13
C TYR A 335 -13.15 -8.80 -26.83
N SER A 336 -14.21 -8.37 -26.15
CA SER A 336 -14.25 -7.03 -25.56
C SER A 336 -13.39 -6.98 -24.29
N MET A 337 -12.32 -6.22 -24.32
CA MET A 337 -11.41 -6.04 -23.18
C MET A 337 -11.17 -4.56 -22.88
N ARG A 338 -11.22 -4.22 -21.58
CA ARG A 338 -10.85 -2.91 -21.07
C ARG A 338 -9.75 -3.04 -20.03
N MET A 339 -8.67 -2.32 -20.22
CA MET A 339 -7.61 -2.17 -19.21
C MET A 339 -7.77 -0.82 -18.49
N THR A 340 -7.52 -0.80 -17.17
CA THR A 340 -7.68 0.40 -16.34
C THR A 340 -6.49 0.54 -15.39
N GLY A 341 -6.11 1.77 -15.09
CA GLY A 341 -4.94 2.07 -14.25
C GLY A 341 -3.68 2.31 -15.08
N PRO A 342 -2.53 2.58 -14.41
CA PRO A 342 -1.23 2.70 -15.08
C PRO A 342 -0.75 1.32 -15.55
N THR A 343 0.22 1.31 -16.45
CA THR A 343 0.84 0.08 -17.00
C THR A 343 1.95 -0.49 -16.10
N SER A 344 2.14 0.05 -14.91
CA SER A 344 3.18 -0.34 -13.95
C SER A 344 2.62 -1.08 -12.73
#